data_159a176cb4d5c818853ed95c2f515495
#
_entry.id   159a176cb4d5c818853ed95c2f515495
#
_cell.length_a   1.000
_cell.length_b   1.000
_cell.length_c   1.000
_cell.angle_alpha   90.00
_cell.angle_beta   90.00
_cell.angle_gamma   90.00
#
_symmetry.space_group_name_H-M   'P 1'
#
loop_
_entity.id
_entity.type
_entity.pdbx_description
1 polymer ?
#
loop_
_entity_poly.entity_id
_entity_poly.type
_entity_poly.pdbx_seq_one_letter_code
_entity_poly.pdbx_strand_id
1 'polypeptide(L)'
;MKRNDKSGNSAPGVKKEKVVIGKLLIIGITYYKHDGTFIERKQLYGKVTNVYKDSIAVELEGTNAGTIFYIPRNLRALLKASPGIYELKSTGELVTNPDYTTMWNVTKPPPD
;
A
#
# COMPACT_ATOMS: atom_id res chain seq x y z
N MET A 1 -33.32 13.16 6.50
CA MET A 1 -32.74 13.16 6.33
C MET A 1 -32.12 12.88 6.16
N LYS A 2 -32.03 12.94 6.15
CA LYS A 2 -31.31 12.75 6.01
C LYS A 2 -30.46 12.43 5.86
N ARG A 3 -30.53 12.32 5.82
CA ARG A 3 -29.65 12.05 5.64
C ARG A 3 -28.74 11.95 5.60
N ASN A 4 -28.82 12.22 5.73
CA ASN A 4 -27.79 12.17 5.71
C ASN A 4 -26.98 12.02 5.67
N ASP A 5 -27.15 12.10 5.78
CA ASP A 5 -26.37 12.01 5.78
C ASP A 5 -25.73 11.88 5.66
N LYS A 6 -25.98 11.86 5.71
CA LYS A 6 -25.32 11.88 5.61
C LYS A 6 -24.54 11.90 5.34
N SER A 7 -24.58 11.99 5.39
CA SER A 7 -23.79 12.21 5.01
C SER A 7 -23.08 12.30 4.63
N GLY A 8 -23.34 12.60 4.50
CA GLY A 8 -22.66 12.94 4.13
C GLY A 8 -21.95 12.80 3.97
N ASN A 9 -22.02 13.15 3.99
CA ASN A 9 -21.26 13.17 3.81
C ASN A 9 -19.97 13.32 3.64
N SER A 10 -19.68 13.26 3.96
CA SER A 10 -18.25 13.33 3.94
C SER A 10 -17.68 12.57 2.77
N ALA A 11 -16.62 13.11 2.12
CA ALA A 11 -16.01 12.42 0.99
C ALA A 11 -15.50 11.06 1.42
N PRO A 12 -15.75 9.98 0.66
CA PRO A 12 -15.27 8.65 1.02
C PRO A 12 -13.77 8.58 1.23
N GLY A 13 -12.97 9.38 0.47
CA GLY A 13 -11.51 9.40 0.62
C GLY A 13 -11.05 9.91 1.96
N VAL A 14 -11.72 10.93 2.50
CA VAL A 14 -11.38 11.50 3.81
C VAL A 14 -11.61 10.46 4.90
N LYS A 15 -12.71 9.73 4.81
CA LYS A 15 -13.04 8.68 5.76
C LYS A 15 -12.00 7.57 5.72
N LYS A 16 -11.61 7.14 4.52
CA LYS A 16 -10.63 6.07 4.34
C LYS A 16 -9.25 6.47 4.83
N GLU A 17 -8.86 7.74 4.70
CA GLU A 17 -7.60 8.22 5.23
C GLU A 17 -7.46 7.90 6.72
N LYS A 18 -8.50 8.17 7.50
CA LYS A 18 -8.47 7.91 8.94
C LYS A 18 -8.50 6.42 9.24
N VAL A 19 -9.23 5.66 8.44
CA VAL A 19 -9.39 4.22 8.67
C VAL A 19 -8.10 3.46 8.41
N VAL A 20 -7.32 3.87 7.40
CA VAL A 20 -6.13 3.10 7.02
C VAL A 20 -4.94 3.32 7.93
N ILE A 21 -4.91 4.42 8.70
CA ILE A 21 -3.79 4.66 9.62
C ILE A 21 -3.78 3.56 10.68
N GLY A 22 -2.59 2.97 10.90
CA GLY A 22 -2.42 1.86 11.83
C GLY A 22 -2.71 0.50 11.24
N LYS A 23 -3.20 0.44 10.00
CA LYS A 23 -3.56 -0.82 9.37
C LYS A 23 -2.36 -1.49 8.72
N LEU A 24 -2.41 -2.82 8.68
CA LEU A 24 -1.35 -3.64 8.11
C LEU A 24 -1.55 -3.75 6.60
N LEU A 25 -0.51 -3.41 5.85
CA LEU A 25 -0.55 -3.32 4.39
C LEU A 25 0.54 -4.17 3.77
N ILE A 26 0.17 -4.96 2.76
CA ILE A 26 1.15 -5.64 1.91
C ILE A 26 1.29 -4.84 0.63
N ILE A 27 2.53 -4.55 0.25
CA ILE A 27 2.84 -3.75 -0.95
C ILE A 27 3.57 -4.64 -1.94
N GLY A 28 3.02 -4.79 -3.15
CA GLY A 28 3.70 -5.46 -4.25
C GLY A 28 4.18 -4.42 -5.25
N ILE A 29 5.44 -4.51 -5.65
CA ILE A 29 6.00 -3.58 -6.64
C ILE A 29 6.65 -4.40 -7.73
N THR A 30 6.27 -4.12 -8.98
CA THR A 30 6.90 -4.72 -10.14
C THR A 30 7.71 -3.65 -10.86
N TYR A 31 8.99 -3.94 -11.09
CA TYR A 31 9.92 -3.01 -11.73
C TYR A 31 10.15 -3.41 -13.18
N TYR A 32 10.10 -2.43 -14.05
CA TYR A 32 10.33 -2.60 -15.48
C TYR A 32 11.43 -1.65 -15.96
N LYS A 33 12.14 -2.06 -17.01
CA LYS A 33 13.05 -1.15 -17.71
C LYS A 33 12.23 -0.16 -18.52
N HIS A 34 12.90 0.90 -18.99
CA HIS A 34 12.25 1.94 -19.79
C HIS A 34 11.60 1.37 -21.07
N ASP A 35 12.08 0.22 -21.57
CA ASP A 35 11.51 -0.40 -22.77
C ASP A 35 10.39 -1.39 -22.44
N GLY A 36 9.99 -1.48 -21.17
CA GLY A 36 8.92 -2.38 -20.75
C GLY A 36 9.37 -3.77 -20.33
N THR A 37 10.68 -4.04 -20.39
CA THR A 37 11.20 -5.35 -19.99
C THR A 37 11.12 -5.52 -18.48
N PHE A 38 10.62 -6.66 -18.03
CA PHE A 38 10.52 -6.98 -16.60
C PHE A 38 11.92 -7.06 -15.98
N ILE A 39 12.05 -6.46 -14.79
CA ILE A 39 13.27 -6.54 -13.99
C ILE A 39 13.06 -7.46 -12.79
N GLU A 40 12.18 -7.09 -11.90
CA GLU A 40 11.95 -7.85 -10.67
C GLU A 40 10.64 -7.44 -10.01
N ARG A 41 10.19 -8.29 -9.10
CA ARG A 41 9.04 -7.99 -8.26
C ARG A 41 9.49 -8.04 -6.82
N LYS A 42 9.11 -7.02 -6.06
CA LYS A 42 9.39 -6.97 -4.62
C LYS A 42 8.08 -6.94 -3.85
N GLN A 43 8.12 -7.50 -2.65
CA GLN A 43 6.99 -7.43 -1.74
C GLN A 43 7.47 -6.93 -0.41
N LEU A 44 6.72 -5.99 0.16
CA LEU A 44 7.03 -5.36 1.43
C LEU A 44 5.75 -5.37 2.26
N TYR A 45 5.89 -5.21 3.57
CA TYR A 45 4.71 -5.05 4.41
C TYR A 45 5.04 -4.16 5.60
N GLY A 46 4.00 -3.54 6.12
CA GLY A 46 4.14 -2.67 7.27
C GLY A 46 2.84 -1.99 7.60
N LYS A 47 2.89 -1.08 8.56
CA LYS A 47 1.72 -0.35 9.01
C LYS A 47 1.71 1.04 8.45
N VAL A 48 0.54 1.48 8.02
CA VAL A 48 0.34 2.86 7.57
C VAL A 48 0.46 3.76 8.77
N THR A 49 1.39 4.72 8.71
CA THR A 49 1.60 5.66 9.81
C THR A 49 1.00 7.02 9.54
N ASN A 50 1.00 7.44 8.28
CA ASN A 50 0.48 8.75 7.91
C ASN A 50 -0.05 8.74 6.49
N VAL A 51 -1.04 9.60 6.25
CA VAL A 51 -1.54 9.87 4.90
C VAL A 51 -1.32 11.34 4.65
N TYR A 52 -0.40 11.66 3.75
CA TYR A 52 -0.06 13.03 3.39
C TYR A 52 -0.82 13.45 2.15
N LYS A 53 -0.61 14.69 1.74
CA LYS A 53 -1.30 15.22 0.56
C LYS A 53 -1.02 14.39 -0.70
N ASP A 54 0.24 13.99 -0.90
CA ASP A 54 0.66 13.32 -2.11
C ASP A 54 1.19 11.90 -1.90
N SER A 55 1.26 11.44 -0.65
CA SER A 55 1.83 10.12 -0.37
C SER A 55 1.21 9.49 0.87
N ILE A 56 1.44 8.19 0.98
CA ILE A 56 1.07 7.41 2.16
C ILE A 56 2.37 6.85 2.72
N ALA A 57 2.62 7.10 4.00
CA ALA A 57 3.82 6.60 4.66
C ALA A 57 3.52 5.27 5.33
N VAL A 58 4.38 4.28 5.09
CA VAL A 58 4.24 2.94 5.63
C VAL A 58 5.52 2.61 6.38
N GLU A 59 5.41 2.34 7.66
CA GLU A 59 6.56 1.89 8.44
C GLU A 59 6.70 0.40 8.22
N LEU A 60 7.78 0.01 7.54
CA LEU A 60 7.99 -1.38 7.15
C LEU A 60 8.33 -2.24 8.34
N GLU A 61 7.94 -3.52 8.25
CA GLU A 61 8.19 -4.53 9.27
C GLU A 61 9.00 -5.67 8.66
N GLY A 62 9.38 -6.62 9.51
CA GLY A 62 10.14 -7.77 9.07
C GLY A 62 11.56 -7.40 8.64
N THR A 63 11.98 -7.94 7.52
CA THR A 63 13.34 -7.74 7.00
C THR A 63 13.68 -6.26 6.81
N ASN A 64 12.67 -5.43 6.51
CA ASN A 64 12.88 -4.02 6.23
C ASN A 64 12.49 -3.12 7.41
N ALA A 65 12.37 -3.69 8.61
CA ALA A 65 11.96 -2.93 9.79
C ALA A 65 12.85 -1.71 10.01
N GLY A 66 12.22 -0.61 10.40
CA GLY A 66 12.91 0.66 10.63
C GLY A 66 12.95 1.59 9.43
N THR A 67 12.44 1.15 8.28
CA THR A 67 12.38 1.97 7.07
C THR A 67 10.96 2.49 6.88
N ILE A 68 10.84 3.76 6.52
CA ILE A 68 9.56 4.34 6.11
C ILE A 68 9.52 4.31 4.59
N PHE A 69 8.50 3.68 4.04
CA PHE A 69 8.32 3.59 2.61
C PHE A 69 7.12 4.43 2.19
N TYR A 70 7.25 5.18 1.12
CA TYR A 70 6.18 6.07 0.66
C TYR A 70 5.61 5.55 -0.65
N ILE A 71 4.29 5.45 -0.70
CA ILE A 71 3.58 5.13 -1.94
C ILE A 71 2.72 6.33 -2.32
N PRO A 72 2.35 6.46 -3.61
CA PRO A 72 1.47 7.56 -4.03
C PRO A 72 0.14 7.52 -3.29
N ARG A 73 -0.41 8.69 -3.02
CA ARG A 73 -1.69 8.77 -2.32
C ARG A 73 -2.82 8.42 -3.27
N ASN A 74 -3.10 7.15 -3.35
CA ASN A 74 -4.25 6.64 -4.10
C ASN A 74 -4.96 5.62 -3.21
N LEU A 75 -5.90 6.10 -2.44
CA LEU A 75 -6.59 5.27 -1.47
C LEU A 75 -7.40 4.15 -2.12
N ARG A 76 -7.79 4.33 -3.37
CA ARG A 76 -8.52 3.29 -4.11
C ARG A 76 -7.62 2.11 -4.46
N ALA A 77 -6.31 2.32 -4.47
CA ALA A 77 -5.37 1.25 -4.75
C ALA A 77 -5.13 0.36 -3.52
N LEU A 78 -5.64 0.76 -2.36
CA LEU A 78 -5.57 -0.06 -1.15
C LEU A 78 -6.79 -0.96 -1.13
N LEU A 79 -6.61 -2.22 -1.50
CA LEU A 79 -7.69 -3.19 -1.62
C LEU A 79 -7.80 -3.99 -0.33
N LYS A 80 -9.01 -4.20 0.14
CA LYS A 80 -9.23 -5.00 1.34
C LYS A 80 -8.72 -6.41 1.13
N ALA A 81 -7.95 -6.91 2.10
CA ALA A 81 -7.42 -8.27 2.05
C ALA A 81 -8.34 -9.22 2.82
N SER A 82 -8.45 -10.45 2.33
CA SER A 82 -9.15 -11.50 3.06
C SER A 82 -8.31 -11.95 4.24
N PRO A 83 -8.92 -12.36 5.36
CA PRO A 83 -8.16 -12.91 6.47
C PRO A 83 -7.37 -14.15 6.04
N GLY A 84 -6.21 -14.33 6.64
CA GLY A 84 -5.38 -15.49 6.35
C GLY A 84 -3.91 -15.17 6.45
N ILE A 85 -3.10 -16.15 6.11
CA ILE A 85 -1.64 -16.01 6.13
C ILE A 85 -1.17 -15.86 4.68
N TYR A 86 -0.42 -14.79 4.43
CA TYR A 86 0.11 -14.47 3.11
C TYR A 86 1.62 -14.66 3.14
N GLU A 87 2.13 -15.39 2.17
CA GLU A 87 3.58 -15.54 2.02
C GLU A 87 4.09 -14.54 1.00
N LEU A 88 5.06 -13.73 1.40
CA LEU A 88 5.72 -12.79 0.50
C LEU A 88 6.77 -13.55 -0.29
N LYS A 89 6.51 -13.75 -1.58
CA LYS A 89 7.39 -14.59 -2.42
C LYS A 89 8.81 -14.07 -2.51
N SER A 90 8.99 -12.74 -2.45
CA SER A 90 10.33 -12.17 -2.60
C SER A 90 11.20 -12.35 -1.37
N THR A 91 10.63 -12.57 -0.19
CA THR A 91 11.39 -12.69 1.05
C THR A 91 11.10 -13.98 1.82
N GLY A 92 9.99 -14.64 1.53
CA GLY A 92 9.55 -15.82 2.29
C GLY A 92 8.86 -15.47 3.60
N GLU A 93 8.69 -14.19 3.89
CA GLU A 93 8.05 -13.78 5.15
C GLU A 93 6.56 -14.07 5.12
N LEU A 94 6.00 -14.35 6.30
CA LEU A 94 4.57 -14.60 6.46
C LEU A 94 3.92 -13.42 7.12
N VAL A 95 2.80 -12.97 6.54
CA VAL A 95 2.02 -11.85 7.07
C VAL A 95 0.63 -12.38 7.40
N THR A 96 0.25 -12.27 8.67
CA THR A 96 -1.03 -12.80 9.15
C THR A 96 -2.08 -11.71 9.16
N ASN A 97 -3.22 -11.98 8.53
CA ASN A 97 -4.39 -11.11 8.52
C ASN A 97 -4.07 -9.66 8.17
N PRO A 98 -3.45 -9.41 7.00
CA PRO A 98 -3.26 -8.02 6.57
C PRO A 98 -4.63 -7.38 6.34
N ASP A 99 -4.68 -6.07 6.55
CA ASP A 99 -5.93 -5.33 6.34
C ASP A 99 -6.13 -4.96 4.88
N TYR A 100 -5.02 -4.63 4.19
CA TYR A 100 -5.06 -4.20 2.79
C TYR A 100 -3.88 -4.73 2.02
N THR A 101 -4.05 -4.83 0.70
CA THR A 101 -2.96 -5.08 -0.24
C THR A 101 -2.97 -3.98 -1.29
N THR A 102 -1.80 -3.69 -1.85
CA THR A 102 -1.70 -2.73 -2.95
C THR A 102 -0.60 -3.19 -3.90
N MET A 103 -0.77 -2.88 -5.18
CA MET A 103 0.15 -3.28 -6.24
C MET A 103 0.54 -2.06 -7.06
N TRP A 104 1.84 -1.93 -7.34
CA TRP A 104 2.36 -0.80 -8.10
C TRP A 104 3.34 -1.29 -9.17
N ASN A 105 3.31 -0.62 -10.31
CA ASN A 105 4.28 -0.85 -11.37
C ASN A 105 5.18 0.38 -11.47
N VAL A 106 6.48 0.14 -11.50
CA VAL A 106 7.47 1.21 -11.59
C VAL A 106 8.33 0.97 -12.82
N THR A 107 8.35 1.94 -13.71
CA THR A 107 9.22 1.90 -14.90
C THR A 107 10.44 2.75 -14.62
N LYS A 108 11.61 2.14 -14.69
CA LYS A 108 12.85 2.86 -14.45
C LYS A 108 13.18 3.73 -15.65
N PRO A 109 13.77 4.91 -15.43
CA PRO A 109 14.14 5.77 -16.55
C PRO A 109 15.26 5.13 -17.38
N PRO A 110 15.41 5.52 -18.64
CA PRO A 110 16.51 5.01 -19.46
C PRO A 110 17.85 5.41 -18.86
N PRO A 111 18.87 4.59 -19.05
CA PRO A 111 20.22 4.95 -18.59
C PRO A 111 20.73 6.17 -19.34
N ASP A 112 21.57 6.95 -18.69
CA ASP A 112 22.17 8.14 -19.30
C ASP A 112 23.21 7.78 -20.32
#